data_8da1096015a3f42ba1d0380e0f4d7e32
#
_entry.id   8da1096015a3f42ba1d0380e0f4d7e32
#
_cell.length_a   1.000
_cell.length_b   1.000
_cell.length_c   1.000
_cell.angle_alpha   90.00
_cell.angle_beta   90.00
_cell.angle_gamma   90.00
#
_symmetry.space_group_name_H-M   'P 1'
#
loop_
_entity.id
_entity.type
_entity.pdbx_description
1 polymer ?
#
loop_
_entity_poly.entity_id
_entity_poly.type
_entity_poly.pdbx_seq_one_letter_code
_entity_poly.pdbx_strand_id
1 'polypeptide(L)'
;FASGEITVFTAVPTVYHRLIGAWESADEPTRVRWSAGARGLRLMMSGSAALPVKTLERWRTITGHTLLERYGMTEIGMALSNPLEGERRPGYVGVPLPGVELRLVNEAGNPVDPAAPGELEVRGPNVFGEYWRRPEETAAAFRDGWFRTGDMGVVEGGICRLMGRTSVDIIKTGGYKVSALEIEEVLRTHPAIGECAVVGIGDAEWGERVSVAVELSPGATLELGDLQQWAKAQLAPYKVPRALHIIDALPRNAMGKVVKPEVAKVFR
;
A
#
# COMPACT_ATOMS: atom_id res chain seq x y z
N PHE A 1 24.60 -6.17 -0.45
CA PHE A 1 24.36 -7.29 0.47
C PHE A 1 25.49 -8.33 0.44
N ALA A 2 26.02 -8.68 -0.74
CA ALA A 2 27.01 -9.73 -0.89
C ALA A 2 28.35 -9.48 -0.16
N SER A 3 28.69 -8.23 0.20
CA SER A 3 29.91 -7.90 0.96
C SER A 3 29.81 -8.28 2.46
N GLY A 4 28.59 -8.46 2.99
CA GLY A 4 28.36 -8.70 4.42
C GLY A 4 28.51 -7.47 5.32
N GLU A 5 28.77 -6.29 4.76
CA GLU A 5 28.97 -5.04 5.52
C GLU A 5 27.66 -4.39 5.95
N ILE A 6 26.56 -4.69 5.23
CA ILE A 6 25.23 -4.14 5.52
C ILE A 6 24.50 -5.06 6.46
N THR A 7 24.02 -4.55 7.58
CA THR A 7 23.28 -5.31 8.59
C THR A 7 21.78 -4.96 8.63
N VAL A 8 21.40 -3.76 8.18
CA VAL A 8 20.01 -3.30 8.14
C VAL A 8 19.74 -2.66 6.78
N PHE A 9 18.58 -2.99 6.20
CA PHE A 9 18.14 -2.40 4.95
C PHE A 9 16.68 -1.95 5.06
N THR A 10 16.43 -0.68 4.74
CA THR A 10 15.09 -0.12 4.69
C THR A 10 14.86 0.52 3.32
N ALA A 11 13.74 0.18 2.69
CA ALA A 11 13.40 0.70 1.38
C ALA A 11 11.89 0.76 1.17
N VAL A 12 11.47 1.47 0.13
CA VAL A 12 10.08 1.46 -0.36
C VAL A 12 9.83 0.20 -1.20
N PRO A 13 8.57 -0.25 -1.35
CA PRO A 13 8.25 -1.48 -2.11
C PRO A 13 8.83 -1.53 -3.52
N THR A 14 8.88 -0.40 -4.22
CA THR A 14 9.44 -0.31 -5.59
C THR A 14 10.91 -0.73 -5.65
N VAL A 15 11.70 -0.47 -4.61
CA VAL A 15 13.11 -0.90 -4.56
C VAL A 15 13.18 -2.41 -4.44
N TYR A 16 12.38 -3.02 -3.60
CA TYR A 16 12.28 -4.48 -3.47
C TYR A 16 11.85 -5.14 -4.79
N HIS A 17 10.85 -4.57 -5.46
CA HIS A 17 10.41 -5.05 -6.78
C HIS A 17 11.56 -5.04 -7.81
N ARG A 18 12.33 -3.95 -7.88
CA ARG A 18 13.48 -3.84 -8.78
C ARG A 18 14.62 -4.82 -8.42
N LEU A 19 14.88 -5.02 -7.13
CA LEU A 19 15.87 -6.00 -6.67
C LEU A 19 15.47 -7.44 -7.02
N ILE A 20 14.16 -7.77 -6.90
CA ILE A 20 13.60 -9.05 -7.34
C ILE A 20 13.84 -9.24 -8.84
N GLY A 21 13.48 -8.25 -9.66
CA GLY A 21 13.68 -8.31 -11.12
C GLY A 21 15.15 -8.48 -11.52
N ALA A 22 16.06 -7.76 -10.86
CA ALA A 22 17.50 -7.92 -11.07
C ALA A 22 17.98 -9.33 -10.69
N TRP A 23 17.50 -9.87 -9.57
CA TRP A 23 17.81 -11.23 -9.14
C TRP A 23 17.27 -12.26 -10.13
N GLU A 24 16.06 -12.11 -10.65
CA GLU A 24 15.44 -13.01 -11.62
C GLU A 24 16.18 -13.03 -12.96
N SER A 25 16.79 -11.91 -13.34
CA SER A 25 17.57 -11.77 -14.57
C SER A 25 19.04 -12.21 -14.43
N ALA A 26 19.52 -12.48 -13.21
CA ALA A 26 20.90 -12.88 -12.97
C ALA A 26 21.16 -14.36 -13.24
N ASP A 27 22.43 -14.73 -13.46
CA ASP A 27 22.87 -16.13 -13.51
C ASP A 27 22.79 -16.83 -12.14
N GLU A 28 22.77 -18.15 -12.16
CA GLU A 28 22.61 -18.97 -10.94
C GLU A 28 23.71 -18.69 -9.86
N PRO A 29 25.03 -18.61 -10.19
CA PRO A 29 26.03 -18.26 -9.19
C PRO A 29 25.80 -16.90 -8.54
N THR A 30 25.34 -15.91 -9.30
CA THR A 30 25.03 -14.58 -8.80
C THR A 30 23.79 -14.59 -7.91
N ARG A 31 22.73 -15.31 -8.28
CA ARG A 31 21.52 -15.51 -7.44
C ARG A 31 21.85 -16.10 -6.09
N VAL A 32 22.64 -17.19 -6.08
CA VAL A 32 23.08 -17.86 -4.85
C VAL A 32 23.84 -16.90 -3.94
N ARG A 33 24.82 -16.18 -4.49
CA ARG A 33 25.62 -15.21 -3.75
C ARG A 33 24.77 -14.07 -3.18
N TRP A 34 23.85 -13.49 -3.97
CA TRP A 34 23.00 -12.39 -3.53
C TRP A 34 22.00 -12.83 -2.46
N SER A 35 21.41 -14.01 -2.62
CA SER A 35 20.50 -14.58 -1.62
C SER A 35 21.22 -14.87 -0.31
N ALA A 36 22.44 -15.40 -0.35
CA ALA A 36 23.23 -15.68 0.85
C ALA A 36 23.62 -14.37 1.56
N GLY A 37 24.07 -13.35 0.83
CA GLY A 37 24.38 -12.05 1.40
C GLY A 37 23.17 -11.35 2.01
N ALA A 38 22.02 -11.38 1.31
CA ALA A 38 20.78 -10.83 1.84
C ALA A 38 20.30 -11.54 3.11
N ARG A 39 20.42 -12.86 3.17
CA ARG A 39 20.04 -13.67 4.36
C ARG A 39 20.82 -13.29 5.60
N GLY A 40 22.06 -12.81 5.44
CA GLY A 40 22.93 -12.40 6.53
C GLY A 40 22.52 -11.07 7.20
N LEU A 41 21.60 -10.29 6.63
CA LEU A 41 21.15 -9.05 7.25
C LEU A 41 20.35 -9.35 8.52
N ARG A 42 20.53 -8.50 9.53
CA ARG A 42 19.77 -8.58 10.80
C ARG A 42 18.31 -8.15 10.62
N LEU A 43 18.05 -7.16 9.76
CA LEU A 43 16.71 -6.59 9.59
C LEU A 43 16.53 -6.03 8.19
N MET A 44 15.36 -6.33 7.59
CA MET A 44 14.88 -5.70 6.38
C MET A 44 13.48 -5.15 6.60
N MET A 45 13.27 -3.86 6.23
CA MET A 45 12.03 -3.13 6.47
C MET A 45 11.49 -2.52 5.19
N SER A 46 10.16 -2.43 5.12
CA SER A 46 9.46 -1.68 4.07
C SER A 46 8.48 -0.67 4.67
N GLY A 47 8.26 0.43 3.96
CA GLY A 47 7.28 1.45 4.35
C GLY A 47 7.17 2.57 3.34
N SER A 48 6.47 3.64 3.70
CA SER A 48 6.16 4.81 2.88
C SER A 48 5.19 4.56 1.71
N ALA A 49 4.82 3.33 1.44
CA ALA A 49 3.77 2.90 0.53
C ALA A 49 3.29 1.51 0.95
N ALA A 50 2.09 1.10 0.52
CA ALA A 50 1.59 -0.25 0.73
C ALA A 50 2.55 -1.26 0.08
N LEU A 51 2.93 -2.29 0.83
CA LEU A 51 3.79 -3.37 0.36
C LEU A 51 2.91 -4.48 -0.24
N PRO A 52 2.98 -4.73 -1.57
CA PRO A 52 2.24 -5.84 -2.16
C PRO A 52 2.65 -7.17 -1.53
N VAL A 53 1.67 -7.99 -1.15
CA VAL A 53 1.91 -9.31 -0.54
C VAL A 53 2.76 -10.18 -1.45
N LYS A 54 2.49 -10.16 -2.76
CA LYS A 54 3.30 -10.87 -3.77
C LYS A 54 4.79 -10.48 -3.71
N THR A 55 5.09 -9.19 -3.55
CA THR A 55 6.48 -8.70 -3.43
C THR A 55 7.13 -9.19 -2.13
N LEU A 56 6.41 -9.13 -1.01
CA LEU A 56 6.90 -9.63 0.28
C LEU A 56 7.18 -11.14 0.22
N GLU A 57 6.26 -11.92 -0.31
CA GLU A 57 6.40 -13.39 -0.42
C GLU A 57 7.54 -13.79 -1.35
N ARG A 58 7.66 -13.09 -2.50
CA ARG A 58 8.77 -13.33 -3.41
C ARG A 58 10.10 -12.99 -2.77
N TRP A 59 10.18 -11.85 -2.06
CA TRP A 59 11.39 -11.47 -1.31
C TRP A 59 11.75 -12.51 -0.25
N ARG A 60 10.76 -12.99 0.49
CA ARG A 60 10.95 -14.05 1.48
C ARG A 60 11.50 -15.33 0.86
N THR A 61 10.99 -15.73 -0.29
CA THR A 61 11.49 -16.91 -1.03
C THR A 61 12.95 -16.75 -1.42
N ILE A 62 13.36 -15.54 -1.87
CA ILE A 62 14.72 -15.25 -2.32
C ILE A 62 15.71 -15.17 -1.15
N THR A 63 15.33 -14.52 -0.05
CA THR A 63 16.26 -14.12 1.02
C THR A 63 16.02 -14.80 2.36
N GLY A 64 14.86 -15.41 2.56
CA GLY A 64 14.41 -15.90 3.86
C GLY A 64 13.81 -14.83 4.78
N HIS A 65 13.92 -13.53 4.43
CA HIS A 65 13.37 -12.45 5.23
C HIS A 65 11.90 -12.17 4.95
N THR A 66 11.05 -12.21 5.97
CA THR A 66 9.75 -11.55 5.96
C THR A 66 9.98 -10.08 6.27
N LEU A 67 9.72 -9.19 5.31
CA LEU A 67 9.91 -7.75 5.50
C LEU A 67 9.10 -7.23 6.70
N LEU A 68 9.72 -6.39 7.52
CA LEU A 68 9.03 -5.66 8.57
C LEU A 68 8.32 -4.46 7.92
N GLU A 69 7.02 -4.57 7.72
CA GLU A 69 6.20 -3.47 7.25
C GLU A 69 5.82 -2.57 8.41
N ARG A 70 5.93 -1.26 8.19
CA ARG A 70 5.65 -0.24 9.19
C ARG A 70 4.97 0.96 8.56
N TYR A 71 4.19 1.71 9.36
CA TYR A 71 3.46 2.88 8.94
C TYR A 71 3.87 4.12 9.74
N GLY A 72 3.97 5.21 9.02
CA GLY A 72 4.25 6.52 9.55
C GLY A 72 4.31 7.58 8.46
N MET A 73 4.36 8.82 8.87
CA MET A 73 4.52 10.01 8.03
C MET A 73 5.26 11.08 8.81
N THR A 74 5.61 12.18 8.17
CA THR A 74 6.38 13.26 8.81
C THR A 74 5.74 13.76 10.10
N GLU A 75 4.42 13.84 10.12
CA GLU A 75 3.62 14.37 11.22
C GLU A 75 3.55 13.45 12.45
N ILE A 76 3.80 12.18 12.28
CA ILE A 76 3.66 11.18 13.37
C ILE A 76 4.90 10.28 13.52
N GLY A 77 5.99 10.57 12.81
CA GLY A 77 7.15 9.67 12.79
C GLY A 77 6.73 8.24 12.43
N MET A 78 7.20 7.24 13.18
CA MET A 78 6.69 5.87 13.10
C MET A 78 5.58 5.68 14.12
N ALA A 79 4.38 5.34 13.66
CA ALA A 79 3.21 5.15 14.51
C ALA A 79 2.87 3.66 14.70
N LEU A 80 2.92 2.87 13.63
CA LEU A 80 2.57 1.45 13.66
C LEU A 80 3.70 0.61 13.08
N SER A 81 3.90 -0.60 13.61
CA SER A 81 4.90 -1.54 13.09
C SER A 81 4.46 -2.99 13.32
N ASN A 82 4.81 -3.86 12.38
CA ASN A 82 4.92 -5.28 12.66
C ASN A 82 6.00 -5.53 13.72
N PRO A 83 5.97 -6.65 14.46
CA PRO A 83 6.92 -6.92 15.53
C PRO A 83 8.35 -7.07 14.99
N LEU A 84 9.33 -6.62 15.80
CA LEU A 84 10.74 -6.86 15.48
C LEU A 84 11.05 -8.36 15.50
N GLU A 85 10.53 -9.06 16.50
CA GLU A 85 10.64 -10.50 16.67
C GLU A 85 9.24 -11.13 16.66
N GLY A 86 9.13 -12.33 16.08
CA GLY A 86 7.87 -13.04 15.95
C GLY A 86 7.23 -12.95 14.57
N GLU A 87 5.95 -13.26 14.49
CA GLU A 87 5.21 -13.33 13.23
C GLU A 87 4.88 -11.95 12.70
N ARG A 88 5.20 -11.70 11.42
CA ARG A 88 4.82 -10.51 10.66
C ARG A 88 3.73 -10.87 9.68
N ARG A 89 2.60 -10.19 9.77
CA ARG A 89 1.42 -10.50 8.94
C ARG A 89 1.49 -9.71 7.63
N PRO A 90 1.60 -10.39 6.46
CA PRO A 90 1.62 -9.73 5.15
C PRO A 90 0.35 -8.89 4.93
N GLY A 91 0.51 -7.68 4.35
CA GLY A 91 -0.59 -6.74 4.09
C GLY A 91 -1.07 -5.96 5.31
N TYR A 92 -0.42 -6.12 6.46
CA TYR A 92 -0.72 -5.39 7.70
C TYR A 92 0.47 -4.57 8.15
N VAL A 93 0.21 -3.36 8.64
CA VAL A 93 1.26 -2.46 9.13
C VAL A 93 1.59 -2.65 10.61
N GLY A 94 0.92 -3.61 11.27
CA GLY A 94 1.21 -3.97 12.64
C GLY A 94 0.34 -3.27 13.69
N VAL A 95 0.93 -3.04 14.84
CA VAL A 95 0.28 -2.46 16.03
C VAL A 95 0.89 -1.11 16.37
N PRO A 96 0.22 -0.25 17.16
CA PRO A 96 0.80 0.99 17.66
C PRO A 96 2.11 0.75 18.41
N LEU A 97 3.11 1.59 18.14
CA LEU A 97 4.36 1.58 18.89
C LEU A 97 4.13 2.10 20.33
N PRO A 98 5.02 1.79 21.28
CA PRO A 98 4.88 2.22 22.67
C PRO A 98 4.62 3.72 22.80
N GLY A 99 3.58 4.08 23.53
CA GLY A 99 3.16 5.46 23.74
C GLY A 99 2.29 6.06 22.62
N VAL A 100 2.06 5.32 21.54
CA VAL A 100 1.17 5.74 20.45
C VAL A 100 -0.23 5.19 20.69
N GLU A 101 -1.22 6.06 20.65
CA GLU A 101 -2.63 5.72 20.68
C GLU A 101 -3.21 5.80 19.26
N LEU A 102 -4.07 4.84 18.91
CA LEU A 102 -4.76 4.77 17.62
C LEU A 102 -6.27 4.67 17.86
N ARG A 103 -7.05 5.40 17.09
CA ARG A 103 -8.49 5.17 16.97
C ARG A 103 -8.94 5.22 15.51
N LEU A 104 -10.04 4.55 15.22
CA LEU A 104 -10.71 4.62 13.92
C LEU A 104 -12.00 5.41 14.10
N VAL A 105 -12.27 6.36 13.20
CA VAL A 105 -13.44 7.24 13.28
C VAL A 105 -14.19 7.28 11.95
N ASN A 106 -15.50 7.54 12.02
CA ASN A 106 -16.32 7.84 10.86
C ASN A 106 -16.15 9.30 10.39
N GLU A 107 -16.85 9.71 9.34
CA GLU A 107 -16.78 11.09 8.80
C GLU A 107 -17.16 12.16 9.82
N ALA A 108 -18.09 11.84 10.75
CA ALA A 108 -18.47 12.74 11.83
C ALA A 108 -17.44 12.82 12.97
N GLY A 109 -16.39 11.98 12.95
CA GLY A 109 -15.36 11.91 13.99
C GLY A 109 -15.72 11.01 15.17
N ASN A 110 -16.81 10.28 15.10
CA ASN A 110 -17.18 9.33 16.14
C ASN A 110 -16.40 8.03 15.98
N PRO A 111 -15.87 7.46 17.08
CA PRO A 111 -15.21 6.16 17.04
C PRO A 111 -16.12 5.10 16.40
N VAL A 112 -15.52 4.22 15.59
CA VAL A 112 -16.17 3.05 15.00
C VAL A 112 -15.63 1.78 15.62
N ASP A 113 -16.35 0.66 15.41
CA ASP A 113 -15.82 -0.66 15.74
C ASP A 113 -14.46 -0.86 15.04
N PRO A 114 -13.41 -1.32 15.73
CA PRO A 114 -12.11 -1.54 15.13
C PRO A 114 -12.13 -2.41 13.87
N ALA A 115 -13.05 -3.37 13.77
CA ALA A 115 -13.24 -4.22 12.60
C ALA A 115 -13.98 -3.50 11.45
N ALA A 116 -14.57 -2.32 11.69
CA ALA A 116 -15.18 -1.52 10.65
C ALA A 116 -14.18 -0.51 10.07
N PRO A 117 -14.26 -0.19 8.76
CA PRO A 117 -13.44 0.84 8.14
C PRO A 117 -13.63 2.21 8.79
N GLY A 118 -12.52 2.87 9.15
CA GLY A 118 -12.52 4.22 9.69
C GLY A 118 -11.27 5.01 9.30
N GLU A 119 -11.34 6.35 9.40
CA GLU A 119 -10.16 7.20 9.30
C GLU A 119 -9.28 6.95 10.52
N LEU A 120 -7.98 6.75 10.31
CA LEU A 120 -7.00 6.62 11.38
C LEU A 120 -6.75 7.98 12.01
N GLU A 121 -6.92 8.07 13.31
CA GLU A 121 -6.47 9.20 14.10
C GLU A 121 -5.45 8.73 15.14
N VAL A 122 -4.38 9.49 15.30
CA VAL A 122 -3.22 9.13 16.13
C VAL A 122 -2.99 10.18 17.20
N ARG A 123 -2.65 9.74 18.41
CA ARG A 123 -2.22 10.58 19.52
C ARG A 123 -0.99 9.98 20.19
N GLY A 124 -0.08 10.80 20.62
CA GLY A 124 1.13 10.36 21.34
C GLY A 124 2.27 11.35 21.27
N PRO A 125 3.38 11.09 21.98
CA PRO A 125 4.53 11.97 22.02
C PRO A 125 5.30 12.07 20.68
N ASN A 126 5.01 11.16 19.74
CA ASN A 126 5.58 11.13 18.40
C ASN A 126 4.86 12.06 17.43
N VAL A 127 3.68 12.60 17.80
CA VAL A 127 2.90 13.50 16.94
C VAL A 127 3.52 14.90 16.96
N PHE A 128 3.67 15.51 15.78
CA PHE A 128 4.22 16.86 15.64
C PHE A 128 3.37 17.92 16.36
N GLY A 129 3.97 19.06 16.64
CA GLY A 129 3.27 20.16 17.29
C GLY A 129 2.47 21.02 16.32
N GLU A 130 3.09 21.43 15.22
CA GLU A 130 2.47 22.36 14.26
C GLU A 130 3.13 22.31 12.88
N TYR A 131 2.40 22.76 11.85
CA TYR A 131 2.98 23.14 10.57
C TYR A 131 3.55 24.55 10.66
N TRP A 132 4.80 24.71 10.30
CA TRP A 132 5.52 25.97 10.41
C TRP A 132 4.79 27.13 9.70
N ARG A 133 4.38 28.16 10.46
CA ARG A 133 3.63 29.32 9.98
C ARG A 133 2.32 28.99 9.27
N ARG A 134 1.65 27.88 9.67
CA ARG A 134 0.38 27.42 9.11
C ARG A 134 -0.61 27.06 10.22
N PRO A 135 -1.08 28.07 11.00
CA PRO A 135 -1.95 27.80 12.15
C PRO A 135 -3.32 27.22 11.75
N GLU A 136 -3.87 27.65 10.62
CA GLU A 136 -5.17 27.16 10.15
C GLU A 136 -5.09 25.69 9.70
N GLU A 137 -4.05 25.33 8.92
CA GLU A 137 -3.82 23.96 8.50
C GLU A 137 -3.48 23.06 9.71
N THR A 138 -2.75 23.61 10.70
CA THR A 138 -2.48 22.89 11.94
C THR A 138 -3.79 22.62 12.69
N ALA A 139 -4.64 23.62 12.87
CA ALA A 139 -5.93 23.44 13.55
C ALA A 139 -6.84 22.43 12.80
N ALA A 140 -6.86 22.47 11.47
CA ALA A 140 -7.62 21.54 10.64
C ALA A 140 -7.09 20.09 10.69
N ALA A 141 -5.79 19.92 10.98
CA ALA A 141 -5.18 18.59 11.07
C ALA A 141 -5.50 17.85 12.38
N PHE A 142 -6.04 18.53 13.37
CA PHE A 142 -6.36 17.93 14.66
C PHE A 142 -7.86 17.95 14.95
N ARG A 143 -8.31 16.95 15.71
CA ARG A 143 -9.66 16.85 16.27
C ARG A 143 -9.56 16.37 17.71
N ASP A 144 -9.93 17.20 18.67
CA ASP A 144 -9.92 16.87 20.11
C ASP A 144 -8.58 16.27 20.59
N GLY A 145 -7.47 16.83 20.11
CA GLY A 145 -6.11 16.38 20.46
C GLY A 145 -5.63 15.13 19.70
N TRP A 146 -6.41 14.64 18.72
CA TRP A 146 -6.02 13.55 17.82
C TRP A 146 -5.61 14.11 16.45
N PHE A 147 -4.46 13.68 15.96
CA PHE A 147 -4.02 13.99 14.61
C PHE A 147 -4.77 13.14 13.60
N ARG A 148 -5.34 13.78 12.60
CA ARG A 148 -6.07 13.17 11.49
C ARG A 148 -5.10 12.80 10.38
N THR A 149 -4.88 11.51 10.17
CA THR A 149 -3.90 11.06 9.17
C THR A 149 -4.39 11.20 7.72
N GLY A 150 -5.70 11.22 7.51
CA GLY A 150 -6.33 11.14 6.18
C GLY A 150 -6.24 9.74 5.56
N ASP A 151 -5.73 8.76 6.29
CA ASP A 151 -5.65 7.38 5.85
C ASP A 151 -6.80 6.57 6.47
N MET A 152 -7.39 5.66 5.69
CA MET A 152 -8.42 4.73 6.12
C MET A 152 -7.79 3.39 6.48
N GLY A 153 -8.35 2.71 7.49
CA GLY A 153 -7.92 1.37 7.86
C GLY A 153 -8.96 0.60 8.63
N VAL A 154 -8.59 -0.62 8.99
CA VAL A 154 -9.32 -1.54 9.87
C VAL A 154 -8.33 -2.18 10.84
N VAL A 155 -8.82 -2.63 12.01
CA VAL A 155 -8.03 -3.41 12.96
C VAL A 155 -8.66 -4.81 13.08
N GLU A 156 -7.97 -5.80 12.57
CA GLU A 156 -8.44 -7.20 12.51
C GLU A 156 -7.55 -8.07 13.40
N GLY A 157 -8.12 -8.63 14.46
CA GLY A 157 -7.35 -9.39 15.44
C GLY A 157 -6.31 -8.56 16.20
N GLY A 158 -6.57 -7.27 16.40
CA GLY A 158 -5.65 -6.34 17.06
C GLY A 158 -4.55 -5.75 16.17
N ILE A 159 -4.49 -6.13 14.88
CA ILE A 159 -3.45 -5.71 13.93
C ILE A 159 -4.06 -4.79 12.87
N CYS A 160 -3.44 -3.64 12.61
CA CYS A 160 -3.93 -2.65 11.68
C CYS A 160 -3.57 -2.99 10.23
N ARG A 161 -4.56 -2.88 9.34
CA ARG A 161 -4.40 -2.91 7.89
C ARG A 161 -4.87 -1.58 7.29
N LEU A 162 -4.04 -0.98 6.46
CA LEU A 162 -4.40 0.23 5.74
C LEU A 162 -5.24 -0.09 4.51
N MET A 163 -6.27 0.72 4.30
CA MET A 163 -7.13 0.68 3.11
C MET A 163 -6.73 1.74 2.08
N GLY A 164 -5.86 2.67 2.47
CA GLY A 164 -5.36 3.75 1.63
C GLY A 164 -5.85 5.14 2.05
N ARG A 165 -5.42 6.15 1.32
CA ARG A 165 -5.82 7.55 1.55
C ARG A 165 -7.25 7.81 1.13
N THR A 166 -7.99 8.49 1.99
CA THR A 166 -9.39 8.88 1.73
C THR A 166 -9.54 9.67 0.43
N SER A 167 -8.57 10.52 0.10
CA SER A 167 -8.60 11.42 -1.06
C SER A 167 -8.26 10.78 -2.41
N VAL A 168 -7.58 9.61 -2.42
CA VAL A 168 -7.05 9.02 -3.67
C VAL A 168 -7.24 7.52 -3.79
N ASP A 169 -7.39 6.80 -2.67
CA ASP A 169 -7.47 5.34 -2.68
C ASP A 169 -8.86 4.81 -2.32
N ILE A 170 -9.72 5.65 -1.75
CA ILE A 170 -11.09 5.25 -1.42
C ILE A 170 -12.03 5.72 -2.53
N ILE A 171 -12.55 4.76 -3.29
CA ILE A 171 -13.46 4.98 -4.41
C ILE A 171 -14.90 4.86 -3.93
N LYS A 172 -15.73 5.87 -4.22
CA LYS A 172 -17.15 5.90 -3.84
C LYS A 172 -18.01 5.40 -5.00
N THR A 173 -18.21 4.09 -5.09
CA THR A 173 -18.88 3.43 -6.20
C THR A 173 -20.13 2.70 -5.78
N GLY A 174 -21.30 2.99 -6.42
CA GLY A 174 -22.56 2.33 -6.16
C GLY A 174 -23.00 2.41 -4.68
N GLY A 175 -22.68 3.50 -3.98
CA GLY A 175 -22.98 3.67 -2.55
C GLY A 175 -21.96 3.03 -1.60
N TYR A 176 -20.97 2.31 -2.13
CA TYR A 176 -19.91 1.67 -1.34
C TYR A 176 -18.63 2.51 -1.34
N LYS A 177 -17.88 2.45 -0.25
CA LYS A 177 -16.50 2.93 -0.15
C LYS A 177 -15.57 1.73 -0.33
N VAL A 178 -14.85 1.67 -1.44
CA VAL A 178 -13.95 0.56 -1.74
C VAL A 178 -12.49 1.01 -1.76
N SER A 179 -11.61 0.16 -1.29
CA SER A 179 -10.17 0.40 -1.33
C SER A 179 -9.61 0.06 -2.70
N ALA A 180 -9.01 1.04 -3.37
CA ALA A 180 -8.25 0.80 -4.59
C ALA A 180 -7.08 -0.15 -4.33
N LEU A 181 -6.41 -0.04 -3.16
CA LEU A 181 -5.28 -0.90 -2.79
C LEU A 181 -5.71 -2.37 -2.67
N GLU A 182 -6.89 -2.64 -2.11
CA GLU A 182 -7.43 -4.00 -2.03
C GLU A 182 -7.68 -4.59 -3.43
N ILE A 183 -8.22 -3.79 -4.34
CA ILE A 183 -8.44 -4.22 -5.72
C ILE A 183 -7.11 -4.46 -6.43
N GLU A 184 -6.15 -3.55 -6.31
CA GLU A 184 -4.81 -3.69 -6.87
C GLU A 184 -4.11 -4.95 -6.38
N GLU A 185 -4.22 -5.28 -5.09
CA GLU A 185 -3.61 -6.50 -4.52
C GLU A 185 -4.13 -7.76 -5.20
N VAL A 186 -5.45 -7.83 -5.41
CA VAL A 186 -6.05 -8.95 -6.14
C VAL A 186 -5.59 -8.95 -7.60
N LEU A 187 -5.66 -7.80 -8.30
CA LEU A 187 -5.31 -7.72 -9.72
C LEU A 187 -3.85 -8.08 -10.00
N ARG A 188 -2.92 -7.78 -9.09
CA ARG A 188 -1.51 -8.17 -9.20
C ARG A 188 -1.28 -9.69 -9.20
N THR A 189 -2.28 -10.50 -8.80
CA THR A 189 -2.19 -11.96 -8.90
C THR A 189 -2.50 -12.48 -10.29
N HIS A 190 -3.07 -11.65 -11.19
CA HIS A 190 -3.35 -12.03 -12.58
C HIS A 190 -2.05 -12.18 -13.37
N PRO A 191 -1.87 -13.30 -14.14
CA PRO A 191 -0.60 -13.59 -14.82
C PRO A 191 -0.19 -12.57 -15.88
N ALA A 192 -1.15 -11.89 -16.52
CA ALA A 192 -0.87 -10.88 -17.53
C ALA A 192 -0.55 -9.49 -16.93
N ILE A 193 -0.69 -9.29 -15.61
CA ILE A 193 -0.47 -8.01 -14.96
C ILE A 193 0.91 -7.98 -14.31
N GLY A 194 1.79 -7.13 -14.81
CA GLY A 194 3.08 -6.83 -14.21
C GLY A 194 2.94 -5.85 -13.04
N GLU A 195 2.22 -4.74 -13.28
CA GLU A 195 1.88 -3.75 -12.25
C GLU A 195 0.54 -3.08 -12.59
N CYS A 196 -0.15 -2.54 -11.59
CA CYS A 196 -1.41 -1.84 -11.83
C CYS A 196 -1.66 -0.71 -10.83
N ALA A 197 -2.51 0.23 -11.25
CA ALA A 197 -3.02 1.27 -10.38
C ALA A 197 -4.53 1.44 -10.61
N VAL A 198 -5.30 1.39 -9.53
CA VAL A 198 -6.76 1.53 -9.54
C VAL A 198 -7.13 2.93 -9.08
N VAL A 199 -8.06 3.54 -9.82
CA VAL A 199 -8.57 4.90 -9.56
C VAL A 199 -10.08 4.96 -9.71
N GLY A 200 -10.71 5.86 -8.96
CA GLY A 200 -12.11 6.24 -9.16
C GLY A 200 -12.21 7.32 -10.24
N ILE A 201 -13.06 7.11 -11.23
CA ILE A 201 -13.35 8.10 -12.28
C ILE A 201 -14.83 8.45 -12.19
N GLY A 202 -15.14 9.75 -12.16
CA GLY A 202 -16.52 10.23 -12.07
C GLY A 202 -17.43 9.58 -13.11
N ASP A 203 -18.59 9.09 -12.66
CA ASP A 203 -19.55 8.32 -13.44
C ASP A 203 -20.96 8.64 -13.01
N ALA A 204 -21.88 8.86 -13.98
CA ALA A 204 -23.23 9.29 -13.71
C ALA A 204 -24.09 8.21 -13.01
N GLU A 205 -23.82 6.93 -13.26
CA GLU A 205 -24.55 5.80 -12.68
C GLU A 205 -23.96 5.38 -11.33
N TRP A 206 -22.62 5.34 -11.26
CA TRP A 206 -21.88 4.75 -10.12
C TRP A 206 -21.39 5.78 -9.11
N GLY A 207 -21.49 7.09 -9.39
CA GLY A 207 -20.77 8.14 -8.69
C GLY A 207 -19.31 8.16 -9.11
N GLU A 208 -18.58 7.09 -8.80
CA GLU A 208 -17.24 6.81 -9.35
C GLU A 208 -17.21 5.37 -9.88
N ARG A 209 -16.72 5.20 -11.10
CA ARG A 209 -16.42 3.86 -11.66
C ARG A 209 -15.01 3.43 -11.29
N VAL A 210 -14.85 2.19 -10.91
CA VAL A 210 -13.55 1.57 -10.69
C VAL A 210 -12.84 1.41 -12.03
N SER A 211 -11.69 2.05 -12.19
CA SER A 211 -10.89 2.06 -13.43
C SER A 211 -9.47 1.62 -13.11
N VAL A 212 -8.84 0.82 -13.97
CA VAL A 212 -7.50 0.29 -13.76
C VAL A 212 -6.57 0.58 -14.93
N ALA A 213 -5.40 1.18 -14.63
CA ALA A 213 -4.27 1.24 -15.55
C ALA A 213 -3.32 0.06 -15.26
N VAL A 214 -2.84 -0.61 -16.30
CA VAL A 214 -2.06 -1.85 -16.21
C VAL A 214 -0.79 -1.76 -17.03
N GLU A 215 0.34 -2.03 -16.40
CA GLU A 215 1.57 -2.44 -17.07
C GLU A 215 1.51 -3.95 -17.29
N LEU A 216 1.56 -4.42 -18.54
CA LEU A 216 1.49 -5.83 -18.85
C LEU A 216 2.79 -6.57 -18.48
N SER A 217 2.65 -7.84 -18.12
CA SER A 217 3.78 -8.76 -18.08
C SER A 217 4.38 -8.92 -19.48
N PRO A 218 5.70 -9.18 -19.63
CA PRO A 218 6.34 -9.34 -20.94
C PRO A 218 5.62 -10.34 -21.84
N GLY A 219 5.21 -9.89 -23.03
CA GLY A 219 4.52 -10.70 -24.03
C GLY A 219 3.06 -11.03 -23.74
N ALA A 220 2.49 -10.51 -22.66
CA ALA A 220 1.08 -10.72 -22.33
C ALA A 220 0.17 -9.73 -23.06
N THR A 221 -1.10 -10.11 -23.20
CA THR A 221 -2.21 -9.27 -23.65
C THR A 221 -3.33 -9.35 -22.63
N LEU A 222 -4.16 -8.32 -22.54
CA LEU A 222 -5.28 -8.28 -21.61
C LEU A 222 -6.39 -7.38 -22.18
N GLU A 223 -7.60 -7.90 -22.23
CA GLU A 223 -8.78 -7.12 -22.57
C GLU A 223 -9.69 -6.94 -21.35
N LEU A 224 -10.52 -5.91 -21.36
CA LEU A 224 -11.41 -5.60 -20.24
C LEU A 224 -12.36 -6.75 -19.90
N GLY A 225 -12.91 -7.41 -20.93
CA GLY A 225 -13.83 -8.54 -20.74
C GLY A 225 -13.20 -9.71 -19.99
N ASP A 226 -11.97 -10.07 -20.36
CA ASP A 226 -11.21 -11.16 -19.74
C ASP A 226 -10.84 -10.81 -18.29
N LEU A 227 -10.37 -9.57 -18.06
CA LEU A 227 -10.09 -9.06 -16.74
C LEU A 227 -11.33 -9.11 -15.84
N GLN A 228 -12.49 -8.68 -16.35
CA GLN A 228 -13.75 -8.69 -15.60
C GLN A 228 -14.20 -10.11 -15.27
N GLN A 229 -14.10 -11.04 -16.20
CA GLN A 229 -14.45 -12.44 -15.97
C GLN A 229 -13.57 -13.03 -14.87
N TRP A 230 -12.27 -12.81 -14.94
CA TRP A 230 -11.32 -13.28 -13.94
C TRP A 230 -11.54 -12.62 -12.57
N ALA A 231 -11.73 -11.30 -12.54
CA ALA A 231 -11.89 -10.54 -11.31
C ALA A 231 -13.19 -10.87 -10.56
N LYS A 232 -14.29 -11.20 -11.26
CA LYS A 232 -15.58 -11.62 -10.65
C LYS A 232 -15.47 -12.86 -9.77
N ALA A 233 -14.48 -13.70 -10.00
CA ALA A 233 -14.23 -14.88 -9.16
C ALA A 233 -13.59 -14.55 -7.82
N GLN A 234 -13.01 -13.34 -7.65
CA GLN A 234 -12.17 -12.96 -6.52
C GLN A 234 -12.62 -11.67 -5.84
N LEU A 235 -13.38 -10.83 -6.53
CA LEU A 235 -13.85 -9.53 -6.04
C LEU A 235 -15.37 -9.46 -6.01
N ALA A 236 -15.90 -8.74 -5.03
CA ALA A 236 -17.32 -8.40 -5.04
C ALA A 236 -17.70 -7.59 -6.30
N PRO A 237 -18.91 -7.73 -6.85
CA PRO A 237 -19.29 -7.13 -8.13
C PRO A 237 -19.04 -5.63 -8.26
N TYR A 238 -19.19 -4.88 -7.18
CA TYR A 238 -18.97 -3.42 -7.13
C TYR A 238 -17.47 -3.04 -7.09
N LYS A 239 -16.55 -4.00 -6.85
CA LYS A 239 -15.08 -3.82 -6.88
C LYS A 239 -14.47 -4.17 -8.23
N VAL A 240 -15.19 -4.85 -9.11
CA VAL A 240 -14.70 -5.27 -10.43
C VAL A 240 -14.45 -4.04 -11.31
N PRO A 241 -13.25 -3.90 -11.91
CA PRO A 241 -12.94 -2.78 -12.79
C PRO A 241 -13.91 -2.69 -13.98
N ARG A 242 -14.35 -1.45 -14.28
CA ARG A 242 -15.27 -1.14 -15.39
C ARG A 242 -14.57 -0.46 -16.57
N ALA A 243 -13.32 -0.07 -16.39
CA ALA A 243 -12.46 0.45 -17.44
C ALA A 243 -11.04 -0.06 -17.25
N LEU A 244 -10.39 -0.37 -18.37
CA LEU A 244 -9.01 -0.82 -18.44
C LEU A 244 -8.24 0.10 -19.40
N HIS A 245 -7.06 0.51 -19.01
CA HIS A 245 -6.10 1.20 -19.87
C HIS A 245 -4.74 0.49 -19.76
N ILE A 246 -4.18 0.09 -20.89
CA ILE A 246 -2.82 -0.46 -20.93
C ILE A 246 -1.85 0.68 -21.07
N ILE A 247 -0.83 0.70 -20.24
CA ILE A 247 0.18 1.75 -20.17
C ILE A 247 1.58 1.13 -20.13
N ASP A 248 2.55 1.76 -20.78
CA ASP A 248 3.94 1.27 -20.80
C ASP A 248 4.60 1.39 -19.44
N ALA A 249 4.32 2.47 -18.70
CA ALA A 249 4.82 2.67 -17.34
C ALA A 249 3.85 3.55 -16.53
N LEU A 250 3.55 3.16 -15.30
CA LEU A 250 2.74 3.96 -14.37
C LEU A 250 3.49 5.23 -13.96
N PRO A 251 2.83 6.39 -13.95
CA PRO A 251 3.45 7.64 -13.51
C PRO A 251 3.86 7.55 -12.04
N ARG A 252 5.13 7.87 -11.76
CA ARG A 252 5.72 7.80 -10.42
C ARG A 252 6.42 9.10 -10.06
N ASN A 253 6.37 9.45 -8.78
CA ASN A 253 7.14 10.57 -8.25
C ASN A 253 8.63 10.17 -8.05
N ALA A 254 9.47 11.14 -7.66
CA ALA A 254 10.90 10.94 -7.42
C ALA A 254 11.21 9.85 -6.37
N MET A 255 10.26 9.55 -5.49
CA MET A 255 10.39 8.48 -4.48
C MET A 255 9.89 7.12 -4.99
N GLY A 256 9.48 7.00 -6.26
CA GLY A 256 8.99 5.78 -6.86
C GLY A 256 7.52 5.44 -6.56
N LYS A 257 6.77 6.32 -5.88
CA LYS A 257 5.34 6.11 -5.61
C LYS A 257 4.50 6.43 -6.84
N VAL A 258 3.50 5.60 -7.14
CA VAL A 258 2.52 5.86 -8.19
C VAL A 258 1.73 7.14 -7.88
N VAL A 259 1.60 8.01 -8.88
CA VAL A 259 0.88 9.28 -8.80
C VAL A 259 -0.53 9.08 -9.36
N LYS A 260 -1.46 8.61 -8.55
CA LYS A 260 -2.84 8.26 -8.96
C LYS A 260 -3.60 9.41 -9.66
N PRO A 261 -3.45 10.70 -9.28
CA PRO A 261 -4.03 11.79 -10.05
C PRO A 261 -3.58 11.85 -11.52
N GLU A 262 -2.32 11.46 -11.80
CA GLU A 262 -1.83 11.37 -13.19
C GLU A 262 -2.40 10.13 -13.89
N VAL A 263 -2.51 9.00 -13.19
CA VAL A 263 -3.18 7.80 -13.70
C VAL A 263 -4.65 8.10 -14.08
N ALA A 264 -5.36 8.89 -13.29
CA ALA A 264 -6.75 9.23 -13.58
C ALA A 264 -6.93 10.01 -14.91
N LYS A 265 -5.89 10.71 -15.39
CA LYS A 265 -5.96 11.50 -16.63
C LYS A 265 -6.12 10.62 -17.88
N VAL A 266 -5.62 9.38 -17.88
CA VAL A 266 -5.72 8.49 -19.05
C VAL A 266 -7.14 7.96 -19.30
N PHE A 267 -8.07 8.23 -18.38
CA PHE A 267 -9.48 7.81 -18.47
C PHE A 267 -10.46 8.98 -18.77
N ARG A 268 -9.93 10.18 -18.95
CA ARG A 268 -10.70 11.40 -19.23
C ARG A 268 -10.84 11.71 -20.71
#